data_441a845797847120debcdc22c1844e32
#
_entry.id   441a845797847120debcdc22c1844e32
#
_cell.length_a   1.000
_cell.length_b   1.000
_cell.length_c   1.000
_cell.angle_alpha   90.00
_cell.angle_beta   90.00
_cell.angle_gamma   90.00
#
_symmetry.space_group_name_H-M   'P 1'
#
loop_
_entity.id
_entity.type
_entity.pdbx_description
1 polymer ?
#
loop_
_entity_poly.entity_id
_entity_poly.type
_entity_poly.pdbx_seq_one_letter_code
_entity_poly.pdbx_strand_id
1 'polypeptide(L)'
;MKKIMFTGGGTVGHVTLNLLLIPKFIEDGWEVHYIGDKKGIEYQEIKKSGLEVRFHSIATGKLRRYFSFQNMMDVFKVAWGTLQSIAILLRVRPQILFSKGGFVSVPPVIAARLTRVPVYIHESDLSMGLANKIAYKFATKMYTTFEQAHGLTKSAHIGAVTKVTDPISPTSEVLEEKTKGFRKELPTLLFVGGSAGARVFNEFVTEHQAELLQQYNIINLTGDSTLNQAEGGLYRVDYVTDQYLPMLQKADLVVTRGGANTLFELLAMNKLHLIVPLGKEASSGDQIENAQYFVDKGYAEQLQEDQLTLETFNETIQEMLKQSQVYHQAMEKSTELLSLADFYGLLQKDISKGKDDGRQ
;
A
#
# COMPACT_ATOMS: atom_id res chain seq x y z
N MET A 1 -1.47 24.25 -21.03
CA MET A 1 -0.82 23.07 -20.43
C MET A 1 -1.90 22.22 -19.78
N LYS A 2 -1.87 20.90 -19.95
CA LYS A 2 -2.82 19.97 -19.29
C LYS A 2 -2.50 19.92 -17.80
N LYS A 3 -3.53 19.83 -16.94
CA LYS A 3 -3.37 19.79 -15.50
C LYS A 3 -4.09 18.59 -14.90
N ILE A 4 -3.43 17.91 -13.99
CA ILE A 4 -4.01 16.82 -13.20
C ILE A 4 -3.95 17.15 -11.71
N MET A 5 -4.99 16.76 -10.97
CA MET A 5 -5.04 16.83 -9.52
C MET A 5 -5.01 15.43 -8.94
N PHE A 6 -4.03 15.16 -8.09
CA PHE A 6 -3.97 13.93 -7.28
C PHE A 6 -4.47 14.17 -5.87
N THR A 7 -4.99 13.13 -5.25
CA THR A 7 -5.31 13.09 -3.83
C THR A 7 -5.21 11.67 -3.29
N GLY A 8 -5.04 11.54 -2.01
CA GLY A 8 -4.90 10.28 -1.28
C GLY A 8 -3.96 10.49 -0.11
N GLY A 9 -4.17 9.78 0.99
CA GLY A 9 -3.31 9.97 2.15
C GLY A 9 -3.85 9.32 3.42
N GLY A 10 -3.21 9.68 4.53
CA GLY A 10 -3.49 9.08 5.83
C GLY A 10 -2.66 7.81 6.10
N THR A 11 -2.19 7.12 5.06
CA THR A 11 -1.20 6.03 5.12
C THR A 11 -0.31 6.09 3.87
N VAL A 12 0.89 5.49 3.94
CA VAL A 12 1.81 5.38 2.79
C VAL A 12 1.14 4.64 1.63
N GLY A 13 0.37 3.58 1.92
CA GLY A 13 -0.36 2.81 0.90
C GLY A 13 -1.31 3.64 0.04
N HIS A 14 -1.90 4.71 0.59
CA HIS A 14 -2.75 5.64 -0.16
C HIS A 14 -1.98 6.71 -0.96
N VAL A 15 -0.66 6.67 -0.94
CA VAL A 15 0.21 7.61 -1.68
C VAL A 15 1.01 6.88 -2.75
N THR A 16 1.37 5.61 -2.52
CA THR A 16 2.31 4.86 -3.35
C THR A 16 1.96 4.88 -4.84
N LEU A 17 0.73 4.53 -5.22
CA LEU A 17 0.33 4.52 -6.64
C LEU A 17 0.38 5.91 -7.27
N ASN A 18 0.03 6.97 -6.50
CA ASN A 18 0.14 8.34 -6.98
C ASN A 18 1.60 8.68 -7.31
N LEU A 19 2.55 8.28 -6.43
CA LEU A 19 3.98 8.51 -6.65
C LEU A 19 4.52 7.76 -7.86
N LEU A 20 3.96 6.61 -8.21
CA LEU A 20 4.31 5.87 -9.42
C LEU A 20 3.75 6.55 -10.69
N LEU A 21 2.53 7.08 -10.63
CA LEU A 21 1.88 7.71 -11.78
C LEU A 21 2.40 9.13 -12.06
N ILE A 22 2.74 9.91 -11.04
CA ILE A 22 3.14 11.32 -11.17
C ILE A 22 4.28 11.51 -12.18
N PRO A 23 5.38 10.75 -12.17
CA PRO A 23 6.44 10.87 -13.17
C PRO A 23 5.95 10.73 -14.60
N LYS A 24 5.04 9.79 -14.88
CA LYS A 24 4.47 9.56 -16.21
C LYS A 24 3.67 10.76 -16.72
N PHE A 25 2.91 11.42 -15.83
CA PHE A 25 2.20 12.63 -16.17
C PHE A 25 3.15 13.82 -16.42
N ILE A 26 4.23 13.95 -15.63
CA ILE A 26 5.26 14.98 -15.83
C ILE A 26 5.97 14.78 -17.17
N GLU A 27 6.39 13.55 -17.49
CA GLU A 27 7.02 13.16 -18.77
C GLU A 27 6.13 13.54 -19.97
N ASP A 28 4.81 13.37 -19.85
CA ASP A 28 3.83 13.75 -20.87
C ASP A 28 3.46 15.25 -20.87
N GLY A 29 4.19 16.08 -20.12
CA GLY A 29 4.03 17.53 -20.11
C GLY A 29 2.80 18.04 -19.35
N TRP A 30 2.26 17.26 -18.40
CA TRP A 30 1.19 17.71 -17.52
C TRP A 30 1.75 18.50 -16.33
N GLU A 31 1.05 19.57 -15.96
CA GLU A 31 1.26 20.23 -14.68
C GLU A 31 0.56 19.42 -13.59
N VAL A 32 1.36 18.92 -12.63
CA VAL A 32 0.87 18.02 -11.59
C VAL A 32 0.62 18.78 -10.29
N HIS A 33 -0.59 18.61 -9.78
CA HIS A 33 -1.02 19.15 -8.50
C HIS A 33 -1.39 18.02 -7.55
N TYR A 34 -1.21 18.23 -6.27
CA TYR A 34 -1.65 17.34 -5.21
C TYR A 34 -2.44 18.10 -4.15
N ILE A 35 -3.55 17.55 -3.70
CA ILE A 35 -4.38 18.13 -2.64
C ILE A 35 -4.47 17.18 -1.45
N GLY A 36 -4.13 17.67 -0.25
CA GLY A 36 -4.05 16.84 0.95
C GLY A 36 -3.80 17.66 2.21
N ASP A 37 -3.41 16.98 3.29
CA ASP A 37 -3.05 17.61 4.56
C ASP A 37 -1.54 17.89 4.60
N LYS A 38 -1.14 19.14 4.84
CA LYS A 38 0.27 19.53 4.99
C LYS A 38 0.97 18.84 6.18
N LYS A 39 0.20 18.35 7.15
CA LYS A 39 0.70 17.59 8.29
C LYS A 39 0.62 16.07 8.06
N GLY A 40 0.01 15.65 6.95
CA GLY A 40 -0.18 14.24 6.61
C GLY A 40 1.06 13.58 6.02
N ILE A 41 1.02 12.25 6.00
CA ILE A 41 2.08 11.42 5.42
C ILE A 41 2.25 11.69 3.91
N GLU A 42 1.17 12.02 3.20
CA GLU A 42 1.18 12.33 1.78
C GLU A 42 2.05 13.54 1.46
N TYR A 43 2.04 14.58 2.29
CA TYR A 43 2.93 15.73 2.09
C TYR A 43 4.40 15.36 2.28
N GLN A 44 4.68 14.54 3.29
CA GLN A 44 6.04 14.09 3.58
C GLN A 44 6.59 13.21 2.44
N GLU A 45 5.80 12.26 1.96
CA GLU A 45 6.19 11.36 0.88
C GLU A 45 6.39 12.10 -0.45
N ILE A 46 5.50 13.04 -0.80
CA ILE A 46 5.67 13.88 -2.00
C ILE A 46 6.91 14.78 -1.88
N LYS A 47 7.15 15.39 -0.72
CA LYS A 47 8.34 16.20 -0.51
C LYS A 47 9.63 15.37 -0.60
N LYS A 48 9.61 14.16 -0.03
CA LYS A 48 10.75 13.23 -0.05
C LYS A 48 11.05 12.73 -1.47
N SER A 49 10.02 12.55 -2.30
CA SER A 49 10.20 12.06 -3.68
C SER A 49 10.96 13.03 -4.60
N GLY A 50 11.05 14.31 -4.25
CA GLY A 50 11.68 15.32 -5.10
C GLY A 50 10.95 15.64 -6.41
N LEU A 51 9.75 15.08 -6.62
CA LEU A 51 8.96 15.27 -7.84
C LEU A 51 8.41 16.70 -7.94
N GLU A 52 8.31 17.22 -9.15
CA GLU A 52 7.77 18.55 -9.43
C GLU A 52 6.25 18.57 -9.31
N VAL A 53 5.76 18.69 -8.06
CA VAL A 53 4.34 18.67 -7.70
C VAL A 53 3.96 19.93 -6.93
N ARG A 54 2.89 20.60 -7.37
CA ARG A 54 2.31 21.73 -6.61
C ARG A 54 1.34 21.22 -5.57
N PHE A 55 1.75 21.24 -4.30
CA PHE A 55 0.93 20.77 -3.19
C PHE A 55 -0.02 21.86 -2.68
N HIS A 56 -1.30 21.49 -2.50
CA HIS A 56 -2.37 22.33 -1.96
C HIS A 56 -2.86 21.74 -0.63
N SER A 57 -2.75 22.52 0.44
CA SER A 57 -3.16 22.08 1.78
C SER A 57 -4.64 22.38 2.02
N ILE A 58 -5.35 21.41 2.59
CA ILE A 58 -6.73 21.52 3.05
C ILE A 58 -6.89 21.00 4.46
N ALA A 59 -7.99 21.36 5.12
CA ALA A 59 -8.42 20.72 6.35
C ALA A 59 -8.96 19.32 6.06
N THR A 60 -8.57 18.34 6.89
CA THR A 60 -9.02 16.96 6.75
C THR A 60 -9.58 16.45 8.08
N GLY A 61 -10.51 15.51 8.03
CA GLY A 61 -11.11 14.88 9.20
C GLY A 61 -11.20 13.37 8.99
N LYS A 62 -10.77 12.61 9.99
CA LYS A 62 -10.84 11.14 9.95
C LYS A 62 -12.23 10.70 10.36
N LEU A 63 -13.12 10.46 9.39
CA LEU A 63 -14.45 9.92 9.64
C LEU A 63 -14.35 8.51 10.24
N ARG A 64 -14.71 8.36 11.51
CA ARG A 64 -14.69 7.08 12.22
C ARG A 64 -16.09 6.45 12.18
N ARG A 65 -16.15 5.12 12.29
CA ARG A 65 -17.43 4.37 12.23
C ARG A 65 -18.24 4.40 13.53
N TYR A 66 -17.69 4.95 14.63
CA TYR A 66 -18.36 5.05 15.92
C TYR A 66 -18.67 6.51 16.28
N PHE A 67 -19.74 6.74 17.04
CA PHE A 67 -20.14 8.08 17.47
C PHE A 67 -19.16 8.59 18.54
N SER A 68 -18.55 9.74 18.28
CA SER A 68 -17.71 10.47 19.24
C SER A 68 -17.82 11.97 18.99
N PHE A 69 -17.54 12.80 19.99
CA PHE A 69 -17.49 14.26 19.85
C PHE A 69 -16.43 14.68 18.81
N GLN A 70 -15.32 13.91 18.72
CA GLN A 70 -14.32 14.11 17.68
C GLN A 70 -14.87 13.90 16.27
N ASN A 71 -15.81 12.98 16.06
CA ASN A 71 -16.46 12.78 14.76
C ASN A 71 -17.25 14.01 14.32
N MET A 72 -17.93 14.69 15.25
CA MET A 72 -18.63 15.92 14.92
C MET A 72 -17.66 17.02 14.46
N MET A 73 -16.54 17.19 15.16
CA MET A 73 -15.47 18.10 14.73
C MET A 73 -14.86 17.70 13.39
N ASP A 74 -14.70 16.41 13.13
CA ASP A 74 -14.16 15.91 11.88
C ASP A 74 -15.11 16.12 10.70
N VAL A 75 -16.43 16.05 10.90
CA VAL A 75 -17.43 16.44 9.89
C VAL A 75 -17.30 17.91 9.51
N PHE A 76 -17.12 18.81 10.48
CA PHE A 76 -16.86 20.24 10.18
C PHE A 76 -15.55 20.44 9.41
N LYS A 77 -14.48 19.71 9.76
CA LYS A 77 -13.22 19.76 9.01
C LYS A 77 -13.40 19.27 7.57
N VAL A 78 -14.17 18.19 7.36
CA VAL A 78 -14.49 17.69 6.02
C VAL A 78 -15.27 18.73 5.22
N ALA A 79 -16.28 19.36 5.81
CA ALA A 79 -17.06 20.43 5.15
C ALA A 79 -16.17 21.63 4.79
N TRP A 80 -15.32 22.08 5.72
CA TRP A 80 -14.38 23.18 5.47
C TRP A 80 -13.34 22.80 4.41
N GLY A 81 -12.75 21.61 4.50
CA GLY A 81 -11.82 21.08 3.48
C GLY A 81 -12.46 20.96 2.10
N THR A 82 -13.77 20.66 2.04
CA THR A 82 -14.52 20.64 0.78
C THR A 82 -14.62 22.05 0.18
N LEU A 83 -14.92 23.08 0.97
CA LEU A 83 -14.94 24.47 0.51
C LEU A 83 -13.57 24.93 0.01
N GLN A 84 -12.49 24.61 0.76
CA GLN A 84 -11.13 24.87 0.34
C GLN A 84 -10.80 24.15 -0.98
N SER A 85 -11.21 22.89 -1.12
CA SER A 85 -11.01 22.10 -2.33
C SER A 85 -11.74 22.68 -3.52
N ILE A 86 -12.97 23.18 -3.35
CA ILE A 86 -13.72 23.89 -4.42
C ILE A 86 -12.94 25.12 -4.90
N ALA A 87 -12.46 25.95 -3.99
CA ALA A 87 -11.69 27.15 -4.36
C ALA A 87 -10.39 26.78 -5.13
N ILE A 88 -9.69 25.73 -4.68
CA ILE A 88 -8.47 25.23 -5.34
C ILE A 88 -8.80 24.70 -6.74
N LEU A 89 -9.83 23.85 -6.88
CA LEU A 89 -10.21 23.27 -8.16
C LEU A 89 -10.68 24.32 -9.18
N LEU A 90 -11.44 25.33 -8.74
CA LEU A 90 -11.87 26.44 -9.61
C LEU A 90 -10.69 27.32 -10.07
N ARG A 91 -9.66 27.48 -9.22
CA ARG A 91 -8.44 28.23 -9.55
C ARG A 91 -7.50 27.45 -10.45
N VAL A 92 -7.23 26.16 -10.12
CA VAL A 92 -6.31 25.31 -10.87
C VAL A 92 -6.93 24.83 -12.18
N ARG A 93 -8.21 24.52 -12.17
CA ARG A 93 -8.98 23.95 -13.30
C ARG A 93 -8.34 22.69 -13.88
N PRO A 94 -8.11 21.65 -13.05
CA PRO A 94 -7.54 20.41 -13.54
C PRO A 94 -8.53 19.70 -14.49
N GLN A 95 -8.01 18.95 -15.43
CA GLN A 95 -8.84 18.17 -16.37
C GLN A 95 -9.46 16.95 -15.68
N ILE A 96 -8.77 16.39 -14.70
CA ILE A 96 -9.24 15.27 -13.88
C ILE A 96 -8.73 15.39 -12.46
N LEU A 97 -9.39 14.67 -11.55
CA LEU A 97 -8.89 14.33 -10.21
C LEU A 97 -8.71 12.82 -10.11
N PHE A 98 -7.50 12.39 -9.76
CA PHE A 98 -7.19 10.99 -9.45
C PHE A 98 -7.04 10.79 -7.94
N SER A 99 -7.79 9.84 -7.38
CA SER A 99 -7.80 9.56 -5.95
C SER A 99 -7.37 8.11 -5.66
N LYS A 100 -6.33 7.96 -4.85
CA LYS A 100 -5.92 6.65 -4.31
C LYS A 100 -6.71 6.26 -3.05
N GLY A 101 -7.57 7.15 -2.54
CA GLY A 101 -8.37 6.90 -1.35
C GLY A 101 -7.77 7.43 -0.05
N GLY A 102 -8.24 6.88 1.07
CA GLY A 102 -7.98 7.40 2.40
C GLY A 102 -8.86 8.61 2.76
N PHE A 103 -9.01 8.90 4.05
CA PHE A 103 -9.91 9.96 4.53
C PHE A 103 -9.60 11.36 3.99
N VAL A 104 -8.34 11.59 3.64
CA VAL A 104 -7.83 12.85 3.05
C VAL A 104 -8.48 13.13 1.69
N SER A 105 -8.85 12.10 0.94
CA SER A 105 -9.42 12.22 -0.41
C SER A 105 -10.90 12.60 -0.43
N VAL A 106 -11.62 12.47 0.68
CA VAL A 106 -13.08 12.71 0.72
C VAL A 106 -13.45 14.15 0.35
N PRO A 107 -12.88 15.21 0.97
CA PRO A 107 -13.18 16.58 0.61
C PRO A 107 -12.87 16.92 -0.87
N PRO A 108 -11.70 16.57 -1.44
CA PRO A 108 -11.39 16.82 -2.85
C PRO A 108 -12.33 16.12 -3.83
N VAL A 109 -12.73 14.89 -3.54
CA VAL A 109 -13.64 14.12 -4.40
C VAL A 109 -15.04 14.74 -4.43
N ILE A 110 -15.56 15.16 -3.27
CA ILE A 110 -16.85 15.86 -3.20
C ILE A 110 -16.76 17.19 -3.97
N ALA A 111 -15.70 17.96 -3.76
CA ALA A 111 -15.47 19.23 -4.43
C ALA A 111 -15.35 19.06 -5.97
N ALA A 112 -14.66 18.02 -6.43
CA ALA A 112 -14.52 17.73 -7.85
C ALA A 112 -15.88 17.46 -8.50
N ARG A 113 -16.77 16.72 -7.84
CA ARG A 113 -18.14 16.52 -8.32
C ARG A 113 -18.91 17.83 -8.45
N LEU A 114 -18.79 18.73 -7.47
CA LEU A 114 -19.46 20.03 -7.46
C LEU A 114 -18.90 20.99 -8.52
N THR A 115 -17.61 20.89 -8.81
CA THR A 115 -16.94 21.70 -9.84
C THR A 115 -16.90 21.03 -11.22
N ARG A 116 -17.59 19.89 -11.39
CA ARG A 116 -17.65 19.11 -12.64
C ARG A 116 -16.29 18.61 -13.14
N VAL A 117 -15.33 18.41 -12.24
CA VAL A 117 -14.05 17.78 -12.57
C VAL A 117 -14.24 16.26 -12.53
N PRO A 118 -13.95 15.51 -13.61
CA PRO A 118 -14.04 14.06 -13.65
C PRO A 118 -13.15 13.42 -12.58
N VAL A 119 -13.67 12.41 -11.87
CA VAL A 119 -13.01 11.74 -10.74
C VAL A 119 -12.72 10.30 -11.09
N TYR A 120 -11.44 9.92 -11.04
CA TYR A 120 -10.98 8.54 -11.16
C TYR A 120 -10.46 8.09 -9.81
N ILE A 121 -10.90 6.94 -9.32
CA ILE A 121 -10.51 6.42 -8.01
C ILE A 121 -9.90 5.04 -8.14
N HIS A 122 -9.05 4.69 -7.19
CA HIS A 122 -8.43 3.38 -7.10
C HIS A 122 -8.68 2.74 -5.72
N GLU A 123 -9.07 1.46 -5.71
CA GLU A 123 -9.18 0.65 -4.50
C GLU A 123 -8.14 -0.45 -4.52
N SER A 124 -7.37 -0.55 -3.43
CA SER A 124 -6.31 -1.58 -3.31
C SER A 124 -6.76 -2.81 -2.58
N ASP A 125 -7.68 -2.67 -1.63
CA ASP A 125 -8.11 -3.76 -0.76
C ASP A 125 -9.28 -4.51 -1.37
N LEU A 126 -9.49 -5.76 -0.98
CA LEU A 126 -10.60 -6.57 -1.45
C LEU A 126 -11.94 -5.95 -1.06
N SER A 127 -12.06 -5.46 0.18
CA SER A 127 -13.21 -4.71 0.63
C SER A 127 -12.99 -3.21 0.53
N MET A 128 -13.96 -2.52 -0.06
CA MET A 128 -13.88 -1.07 -0.25
C MET A 128 -13.90 -0.33 1.09
N GLY A 129 -12.85 0.49 1.33
CA GLY A 129 -12.77 1.37 2.49
C GLY A 129 -13.85 2.44 2.52
N LEU A 130 -14.19 2.98 3.72
CA LEU A 130 -15.26 3.99 3.87
C LEU A 130 -15.06 5.21 2.97
N ALA A 131 -13.84 5.71 2.86
CA ALA A 131 -13.51 6.85 1.99
C ALA A 131 -13.85 6.55 0.53
N ASN A 132 -13.48 5.36 0.03
CA ASN A 132 -13.77 4.94 -1.33
C ASN A 132 -15.25 4.60 -1.54
N LYS A 133 -15.99 4.10 -0.52
CA LYS A 133 -17.46 3.98 -0.58
C LYS A 133 -18.15 5.32 -0.81
N ILE A 134 -17.66 6.37 -0.17
CA ILE A 134 -18.15 7.74 -0.39
C ILE A 134 -17.72 8.24 -1.78
N ALA A 135 -16.43 8.09 -2.12
CA ALA A 135 -15.87 8.54 -3.38
C ALA A 135 -16.52 7.87 -4.61
N TYR A 136 -16.85 6.59 -4.52
CA TYR A 136 -17.49 5.84 -5.59
C TYR A 136 -18.82 6.46 -6.08
N LYS A 137 -19.58 7.07 -5.17
CA LYS A 137 -20.85 7.76 -5.52
C LYS A 137 -20.62 8.90 -6.51
N PHE A 138 -19.45 9.54 -6.43
CA PHE A 138 -19.08 10.72 -7.20
C PHE A 138 -18.08 10.41 -8.34
N ALA A 139 -17.52 9.19 -8.34
CA ALA A 139 -16.52 8.78 -9.31
C ALA A 139 -17.12 8.63 -10.72
N THR A 140 -16.32 9.00 -11.70
CA THR A 140 -16.50 8.67 -13.11
C THR A 140 -16.18 7.20 -13.34
N LYS A 141 -15.06 6.73 -12.79
CA LYS A 141 -14.61 5.35 -12.87
C LYS A 141 -13.78 4.98 -11.65
N MET A 142 -13.88 3.71 -11.23
CA MET A 142 -13.05 3.10 -10.20
C MET A 142 -12.20 1.99 -10.81
N TYR A 143 -10.93 1.97 -10.48
CA TYR A 143 -10.04 0.86 -10.77
C TYR A 143 -9.82 0.05 -9.50
N THR A 144 -9.81 -1.27 -9.60
CA THR A 144 -9.66 -2.16 -8.44
C THR A 144 -8.51 -3.14 -8.64
N THR A 145 -7.75 -3.35 -7.58
CA THR A 145 -6.68 -4.33 -7.53
C THR A 145 -7.24 -5.76 -7.52
N PHE A 146 -8.24 -5.99 -6.68
CA PHE A 146 -8.93 -7.27 -6.61
C PHE A 146 -10.17 -7.27 -7.49
N GLU A 147 -10.56 -8.45 -7.94
CA GLU A 147 -11.85 -8.64 -8.57
C GLU A 147 -12.97 -8.39 -7.56
N GLN A 148 -13.75 -7.36 -7.79
CA GLN A 148 -14.82 -6.97 -6.89
C GLN A 148 -16.07 -7.81 -7.10
N ALA A 149 -16.81 -8.07 -6.02
CA ALA A 149 -18.11 -8.69 -6.10
C ALA A 149 -19.05 -7.92 -7.04
N HIS A 150 -19.98 -8.63 -7.69
CA HIS A 150 -20.94 -8.10 -8.67
C HIS A 150 -21.69 -6.85 -8.17
N GLY A 151 -22.01 -5.92 -9.06
CA GLY A 151 -22.85 -4.76 -8.79
C GLY A 151 -22.18 -3.39 -8.83
N LEU A 152 -20.87 -3.31 -9.02
CA LEU A 152 -20.14 -2.04 -9.16
C LEU A 152 -20.02 -1.63 -10.64
N THR A 153 -21.05 -0.98 -11.18
CA THR A 153 -21.17 -0.65 -12.62
C THR A 153 -20.09 0.32 -13.13
N LYS A 154 -19.44 1.08 -12.25
CA LYS A 154 -18.37 2.03 -12.59
C LYS A 154 -16.98 1.48 -12.30
N SER A 155 -16.83 0.22 -11.89
CA SER A 155 -15.53 -0.38 -11.58
C SER A 155 -14.96 -1.15 -12.77
N ALA A 156 -13.62 -1.18 -12.82
CA ALA A 156 -12.85 -2.04 -13.69
C ALA A 156 -11.76 -2.71 -12.85
N HIS A 157 -11.76 -4.04 -12.83
CA HIS A 157 -10.65 -4.80 -12.30
C HIS A 157 -9.44 -4.66 -13.21
N ILE A 158 -8.29 -4.30 -12.64
CA ILE A 158 -7.06 -4.07 -13.38
C ILE A 158 -5.89 -4.91 -12.86
N GLY A 159 -6.04 -5.51 -11.68
CA GLY A 159 -4.92 -6.10 -10.95
C GLY A 159 -4.10 -5.06 -10.19
N ALA A 160 -3.00 -5.47 -9.60
CA ALA A 160 -2.13 -4.64 -8.80
C ALA A 160 -1.06 -3.95 -9.67
N VAL A 161 -0.86 -2.66 -9.40
CA VAL A 161 0.30 -1.91 -9.91
C VAL A 161 1.26 -1.70 -8.75
N THR A 162 2.41 -2.37 -8.81
CA THR A 162 3.43 -2.33 -7.76
C THR A 162 4.64 -1.49 -8.18
N LYS A 163 5.46 -1.09 -7.22
CA LYS A 163 6.76 -0.46 -7.49
C LYS A 163 7.83 -1.47 -7.93
N VAL A 164 7.53 -2.76 -7.83
CA VAL A 164 8.42 -3.86 -8.24
C VAL A 164 8.20 -4.11 -9.74
N THR A 165 8.71 -3.25 -10.59
CA THR A 165 8.54 -3.35 -12.06
C THR A 165 9.85 -3.47 -12.82
N ASP A 166 10.97 -3.17 -12.17
CA ASP A 166 12.30 -3.22 -12.77
C ASP A 166 13.16 -4.33 -12.16
N PRO A 167 14.14 -4.86 -12.91
CA PRO A 167 15.09 -5.81 -12.37
C PRO A 167 15.75 -5.18 -11.14
N ILE A 168 15.55 -5.82 -10.00
CA ILE A 168 15.99 -5.35 -8.69
C ILE A 168 17.51 -5.22 -8.73
N SER A 169 18.01 -4.04 -8.39
CA SER A 169 19.45 -3.84 -8.21
C SER A 169 19.99 -4.85 -7.21
N PRO A 170 21.01 -5.61 -7.56
CA PRO A 170 21.57 -6.58 -6.63
C PRO A 170 22.18 -5.85 -5.42
N THR A 171 21.99 -6.42 -4.26
CA THR A 171 22.70 -6.21 -3.00
C THR A 171 23.03 -4.77 -2.58
N SER A 172 22.44 -4.35 -1.47
CA SER A 172 22.92 -3.18 -0.73
C SER A 172 24.17 -3.55 0.08
N GLU A 173 25.30 -2.85 -0.16
CA GLU A 173 26.54 -3.05 0.62
C GLU A 173 26.29 -2.94 2.13
N VAL A 174 25.43 -2.01 2.52
CA VAL A 174 25.00 -1.83 3.92
C VAL A 174 24.29 -3.08 4.44
N LEU A 175 23.37 -3.67 3.66
CA LEU A 175 22.67 -4.89 4.05
C LEU A 175 23.65 -6.06 4.18
N GLU A 176 24.59 -6.21 3.26
CA GLU A 176 25.60 -7.28 3.32
C GLU A 176 26.50 -7.12 4.55
N GLU A 177 26.91 -5.91 4.88
CA GLU A 177 27.67 -5.64 6.10
C GLU A 177 26.88 -6.00 7.36
N LYS A 178 25.60 -5.58 7.43
CA LYS A 178 24.74 -5.84 8.59
C LYS A 178 24.36 -7.31 8.75
N THR A 179 24.38 -8.07 7.67
CA THR A 179 24.02 -9.49 7.66
C THR A 179 25.23 -10.42 7.50
N LYS A 180 26.47 -9.91 7.63
CA LYS A 180 27.71 -10.72 7.52
C LYS A 180 27.80 -11.88 8.52
N GLY A 181 27.10 -11.76 9.66
CA GLY A 181 27.01 -12.80 10.69
C GLY A 181 25.95 -13.87 10.41
N PHE A 182 25.21 -13.77 9.29
CA PHE A 182 24.20 -14.75 8.96
C PHE A 182 24.81 -16.08 8.54
N ARG A 183 24.21 -17.16 9.01
CA ARG A 183 24.63 -18.53 8.70
C ARG A 183 24.04 -18.95 7.35
N LYS A 184 24.90 -19.32 6.40
CA LYS A 184 24.50 -19.64 5.02
C LYS A 184 23.60 -20.86 4.89
N GLU A 185 23.70 -21.78 5.85
CA GLU A 185 22.93 -23.03 5.92
C GLU A 185 21.51 -22.83 6.49
N LEU A 186 21.21 -21.67 7.05
CA LEU A 186 19.91 -21.37 7.60
C LEU A 186 19.09 -20.44 6.70
N PRO A 187 17.79 -20.69 6.54
CA PRO A 187 16.93 -19.79 5.82
C PRO A 187 16.82 -18.42 6.53
N THR A 188 16.69 -17.39 5.73
CA THR A 188 16.51 -16.00 6.19
C THR A 188 15.04 -15.62 6.19
N LEU A 189 14.51 -15.26 7.35
CA LEU A 189 13.16 -14.74 7.53
C LEU A 189 13.19 -13.22 7.65
N LEU A 190 12.30 -12.54 6.91
CA LEU A 190 12.09 -11.11 7.03
C LEU A 190 10.73 -10.82 7.67
N PHE A 191 10.72 -10.12 8.80
CA PHE A 191 9.51 -9.62 9.44
C PHE A 191 9.25 -8.18 9.02
N VAL A 192 8.09 -7.91 8.40
CA VAL A 192 7.68 -6.59 7.93
C VAL A 192 6.22 -6.29 8.27
N GLY A 193 6.01 -5.32 9.15
CA GLY A 193 4.68 -4.92 9.65
C GLY A 193 4.08 -3.69 8.95
N GLY A 194 4.64 -3.27 7.82
CA GLY A 194 4.33 -2.00 7.18
C GLY A 194 5.24 -0.86 7.65
N SER A 195 4.95 0.39 7.25
CA SER A 195 5.83 1.55 7.51
C SER A 195 5.98 1.93 8.99
N ALA A 196 5.06 1.51 9.84
CA ALA A 196 5.11 1.77 11.29
C ALA A 196 5.63 0.57 12.10
N GLY A 197 6.04 -0.51 11.43
CA GLY A 197 6.37 -1.77 12.07
C GLY A 197 5.12 -2.52 12.60
N ALA A 198 5.34 -3.64 13.27
CA ALA A 198 4.29 -4.41 13.93
C ALA A 198 4.75 -4.83 15.33
N ARG A 199 4.08 -4.30 16.35
CA ARG A 199 4.44 -4.59 17.75
C ARG A 199 4.45 -6.10 18.03
N VAL A 200 3.46 -6.84 17.54
CA VAL A 200 3.37 -8.29 17.74
C VAL A 200 4.58 -9.03 17.16
N PHE A 201 5.10 -8.60 16.02
CA PHE A 201 6.32 -9.18 15.44
C PHE A 201 7.55 -8.86 16.29
N ASN A 202 7.64 -7.61 16.75
CA ASN A 202 8.76 -7.18 17.60
C ASN A 202 8.80 -7.94 18.92
N GLU A 203 7.64 -8.10 19.57
CA GLU A 203 7.48 -8.88 20.80
C GLU A 203 7.81 -10.35 20.57
N PHE A 204 7.23 -10.97 19.53
CA PHE A 204 7.48 -12.37 19.17
C PHE A 204 8.96 -12.66 18.91
N VAL A 205 9.62 -11.85 18.08
CA VAL A 205 11.06 -12.01 17.79
C VAL A 205 11.91 -11.77 19.05
N THR A 206 11.52 -10.87 19.94
CA THR A 206 12.26 -10.59 21.17
C THR A 206 12.13 -11.73 22.17
N GLU A 207 10.92 -12.24 22.37
CA GLU A 207 10.61 -13.31 23.33
C GLU A 207 11.27 -14.63 22.93
N HIS A 208 11.28 -14.94 21.63
CA HIS A 208 11.75 -16.22 21.10
C HIS A 208 13.08 -16.13 20.35
N GLN A 209 13.87 -15.07 20.62
CA GLN A 209 15.10 -14.80 19.86
C GLN A 209 16.07 -15.99 19.86
N ALA A 210 16.30 -16.59 21.02
CA ALA A 210 17.30 -17.66 21.17
C ALA A 210 16.92 -18.91 20.37
N GLU A 211 15.65 -19.29 20.38
CA GLU A 211 15.11 -20.45 19.68
C GLU A 211 15.04 -20.22 18.18
N LEU A 212 14.57 -19.04 17.77
CA LEU A 212 14.46 -18.66 16.36
C LEU A 212 15.85 -18.62 15.69
N LEU A 213 16.85 -18.07 16.35
CA LEU A 213 18.21 -17.99 15.81
C LEU A 213 18.93 -19.35 15.75
N GLN A 214 18.40 -20.41 16.32
CA GLN A 214 18.91 -21.76 16.10
C GLN A 214 18.52 -22.30 14.72
N GLN A 215 17.41 -21.85 14.16
CA GLN A 215 16.80 -22.39 12.95
C GLN A 215 16.82 -21.40 11.76
N TYR A 216 16.90 -20.10 12.03
CA TYR A 216 16.74 -19.05 11.02
C TYR A 216 17.79 -17.93 11.19
N ASN A 217 18.08 -17.22 10.10
CA ASN A 217 18.55 -15.84 10.17
C ASN A 217 17.34 -14.92 10.15
N ILE A 218 17.39 -13.80 10.87
CA ILE A 218 16.25 -12.91 11.03
C ILE A 218 16.59 -11.48 10.63
N ILE A 219 15.78 -10.91 9.74
CA ILE A 219 15.69 -9.47 9.49
C ILE A 219 14.34 -9.00 10.05
N ASN A 220 14.31 -7.96 10.89
CA ASN A 220 13.07 -7.42 11.43
C ASN A 220 13.01 -5.90 11.23
N LEU A 221 12.03 -5.43 10.42
CA LEU A 221 11.69 -4.02 10.28
C LEU A 221 10.75 -3.63 11.42
N THR A 222 11.33 -3.01 12.46
CA THR A 222 10.66 -2.84 13.76
C THR A 222 9.73 -1.63 13.82
N GLY A 223 10.00 -0.55 13.09
CA GLY A 223 9.35 0.74 13.28
C GLY A 223 9.75 1.45 14.58
N ASP A 224 10.72 0.90 15.34
CA ASP A 224 11.17 1.39 16.65
C ASP A 224 12.69 1.38 16.73
N SER A 225 13.30 2.55 16.76
CA SER A 225 14.76 2.72 16.79
C SER A 225 15.42 2.17 18.07
N THR A 226 14.66 1.99 19.15
CA THR A 226 15.19 1.41 20.41
C THR A 226 15.51 -0.07 20.28
N LEU A 227 14.96 -0.74 19.24
CA LEU A 227 15.19 -2.15 18.94
C LEU A 227 16.28 -2.38 17.90
N ASN A 228 16.94 -1.34 17.37
CA ASN A 228 17.99 -1.47 16.36
C ASN A 228 19.15 -2.33 16.87
N GLN A 229 19.45 -3.40 16.14
CA GLN A 229 20.48 -4.38 16.47
C GLN A 229 21.01 -5.08 15.22
N ALA A 230 22.31 -5.35 15.16
CA ALA A 230 22.92 -6.18 14.12
C ALA A 230 24.00 -7.05 14.75
N GLU A 231 23.64 -8.30 15.07
CA GLU A 231 24.55 -9.24 15.75
C GLU A 231 24.18 -10.67 15.42
N GLY A 232 25.21 -11.49 15.13
CA GLY A 232 25.01 -12.90 14.81
C GLY A 232 24.06 -13.12 13.63
N GLY A 233 23.01 -13.92 13.86
CA GLY A 233 21.94 -14.19 12.87
C GLY A 233 20.79 -13.18 12.87
N LEU A 234 20.89 -12.04 13.59
CA LEU A 234 19.81 -11.06 13.77
C LEU A 234 20.20 -9.67 13.23
N TYR A 235 19.35 -9.12 12.37
CA TYR A 235 19.39 -7.71 11.95
C TYR A 235 18.02 -7.07 12.20
N ARG A 236 17.96 -6.11 13.12
CA ARG A 236 16.79 -5.28 13.44
C ARG A 236 17.07 -3.84 13.07
N VAL A 237 16.12 -3.22 12.40
CA VAL A 237 16.20 -1.80 12.02
C VAL A 237 14.80 -1.19 12.03
N ASP A 238 14.71 0.06 12.48
CA ASP A 238 13.44 0.77 12.59
C ASP A 238 12.83 1.09 11.22
N TYR A 239 13.61 1.66 10.32
CA TYR A 239 13.12 2.09 9.01
C TYR A 239 14.20 2.00 7.93
N VAL A 240 13.80 1.57 6.74
CA VAL A 240 14.67 1.53 5.55
C VAL A 240 13.93 2.09 4.33
N THR A 241 14.70 2.61 3.37
CA THR A 241 14.21 3.03 2.05
C THR A 241 14.81 2.17 0.96
N ASP A 242 16.05 2.42 0.62
CA ASP A 242 16.74 1.77 -0.51
C ASP A 242 17.11 0.31 -0.24
N GLN A 243 17.14 -0.09 1.04
CA GLN A 243 17.43 -1.46 1.44
C GLN A 243 16.18 -2.36 1.45
N TYR A 244 14.96 -1.81 1.33
CA TYR A 244 13.73 -2.60 1.45
C TYR A 244 13.64 -3.71 0.39
N LEU A 245 13.82 -3.37 -0.88
CA LEU A 245 13.80 -4.38 -1.96
C LEU A 245 14.96 -5.39 -1.85
N PRO A 246 16.22 -4.98 -1.59
CA PRO A 246 17.30 -5.91 -1.25
C PRO A 246 16.98 -6.86 -0.09
N MET A 247 16.32 -6.39 0.98
CA MET A 247 15.89 -7.26 2.10
C MET A 247 14.85 -8.28 1.67
N LEU A 248 13.83 -7.86 0.91
CA LEU A 248 12.84 -8.78 0.33
C LEU A 248 13.51 -9.82 -0.56
N GLN A 249 14.50 -9.42 -1.34
CA GLN A 249 15.24 -10.32 -2.22
C GLN A 249 16.07 -11.34 -1.42
N LYS A 250 16.76 -10.88 -0.36
CA LYS A 250 17.62 -11.71 0.50
C LYS A 250 16.83 -12.72 1.33
N ALA A 251 15.59 -12.40 1.71
CA ALA A 251 14.75 -13.28 2.49
C ALA A 251 14.33 -14.53 1.71
N ASP A 252 14.35 -15.69 2.33
CA ASP A 252 13.77 -16.93 1.79
C ASP A 252 12.25 -16.94 2.02
N LEU A 253 11.78 -16.36 3.13
CA LEU A 253 10.38 -16.20 3.45
C LEU A 253 10.13 -14.88 4.18
N VAL A 254 9.01 -14.24 3.88
CA VAL A 254 8.59 -12.98 4.49
C VAL A 254 7.39 -13.21 5.41
N VAL A 255 7.47 -12.74 6.65
CA VAL A 255 6.36 -12.68 7.60
C VAL A 255 5.79 -11.27 7.57
N THR A 256 4.53 -11.12 7.18
CA THR A 256 3.96 -9.80 6.93
C THR A 256 2.53 -9.65 7.42
N ARG A 257 2.06 -8.40 7.44
CA ARG A 257 0.65 -8.07 7.62
C ARG A 257 -0.14 -8.25 6.32
N GLY A 258 -1.47 -8.25 6.38
CA GLY A 258 -2.38 -8.41 5.24
C GLY A 258 -2.64 -7.14 4.42
N GLY A 259 -1.70 -6.19 4.37
CA GLY A 259 -1.84 -4.99 3.56
C GLY A 259 -1.65 -5.27 2.06
N ALA A 260 -2.63 -4.95 1.22
CA ALA A 260 -2.65 -5.31 -0.19
C ALA A 260 -1.38 -4.91 -0.95
N ASN A 261 -0.85 -3.70 -0.75
CA ASN A 261 0.36 -3.27 -1.48
C ASN A 261 1.55 -4.20 -1.23
N THR A 262 1.80 -4.59 0.03
CA THR A 262 2.90 -5.50 0.39
C THR A 262 2.64 -6.90 -0.18
N LEU A 263 1.42 -7.41 -0.07
CA LEU A 263 1.07 -8.73 -0.59
C LEU A 263 1.32 -8.82 -2.10
N PHE A 264 0.91 -7.82 -2.86
CA PHE A 264 1.15 -7.79 -4.30
C PHE A 264 2.60 -7.49 -4.68
N GLU A 265 3.38 -6.78 -3.85
CA GLU A 265 4.83 -6.67 -4.02
C GLU A 265 5.50 -8.04 -3.87
N LEU A 266 5.09 -8.83 -2.86
CA LEU A 266 5.59 -10.19 -2.64
C LEU A 266 5.19 -11.14 -3.78
N LEU A 267 3.96 -11.04 -4.27
CA LEU A 267 3.49 -11.76 -5.45
C LEU A 267 4.35 -11.43 -6.68
N ALA A 268 4.60 -10.14 -6.94
CA ALA A 268 5.41 -9.68 -8.06
C ALA A 268 6.87 -10.16 -7.99
N MET A 269 7.40 -10.35 -6.79
CA MET A 269 8.73 -10.90 -6.55
C MET A 269 8.76 -12.43 -6.49
N ASN A 270 7.64 -13.09 -6.67
CA ASN A 270 7.49 -14.53 -6.45
C ASN A 270 8.05 -14.95 -5.08
N LYS A 271 7.75 -14.18 -4.03
CA LYS A 271 8.35 -14.33 -2.70
C LYS A 271 7.43 -15.11 -1.77
N LEU A 272 7.92 -16.22 -1.23
CA LEU A 272 7.21 -17.00 -0.21
C LEU A 272 6.88 -16.14 1.00
N HIS A 273 5.63 -16.17 1.47
CA HIS A 273 5.23 -15.30 2.58
C HIS A 273 4.12 -15.90 3.48
N LEU A 274 4.30 -15.67 4.78
CA LEU A 274 3.32 -15.95 5.83
C LEU A 274 2.61 -14.66 6.21
N ILE A 275 1.29 -14.64 6.19
CA ILE A 275 0.48 -13.48 6.51
C ILE A 275 -0.06 -13.60 7.94
N VAL A 276 0.22 -12.59 8.78
CA VAL A 276 -0.37 -12.44 10.11
C VAL A 276 -1.18 -11.14 10.09
N PRO A 277 -2.46 -11.19 9.67
CA PRO A 277 -3.26 -10.00 9.46
C PRO A 277 -3.61 -9.31 10.79
N LEU A 278 -3.81 -7.99 10.75
CA LEU A 278 -4.38 -7.26 11.88
C LEU A 278 -5.80 -7.75 12.18
N GLY A 279 -6.09 -7.99 13.45
CA GLY A 279 -7.41 -8.39 13.91
C GLY A 279 -8.49 -7.33 13.61
N LYS A 280 -9.77 -7.74 13.66
CA LYS A 280 -10.94 -6.88 13.35
C LYS A 280 -11.06 -5.64 14.23
N GLU A 281 -10.53 -5.68 15.46
CA GLU A 281 -10.55 -4.56 16.39
C GLU A 281 -9.59 -3.44 15.96
N ALA A 282 -8.44 -3.79 15.38
CA ALA A 282 -7.41 -2.85 14.96
C ALA A 282 -7.56 -2.38 13.50
N SER A 283 -8.19 -3.22 12.66
CA SER A 283 -8.49 -2.92 11.26
C SER A 283 -9.99 -3.06 11.00
N SER A 284 -10.44 -2.68 9.82
CA SER A 284 -11.83 -2.88 9.40
C SER A 284 -12.13 -4.32 8.92
N GLY A 285 -11.17 -5.24 9.09
CA GLY A 285 -11.22 -6.61 8.58
C GLY A 285 -10.64 -6.77 7.17
N ASP A 286 -10.29 -5.67 6.51
CA ASP A 286 -9.69 -5.63 5.17
C ASP A 286 -8.45 -6.51 5.05
N GLN A 287 -7.55 -6.50 6.06
CA GLN A 287 -6.35 -7.33 6.03
C GLN A 287 -6.64 -8.83 6.14
N ILE A 288 -7.67 -9.22 6.91
CA ILE A 288 -8.09 -10.62 7.01
C ILE A 288 -8.65 -11.11 5.68
N GLU A 289 -9.47 -10.29 5.02
CA GLU A 289 -10.04 -10.60 3.71
C GLU A 289 -8.96 -10.70 2.62
N ASN A 290 -7.99 -9.77 2.61
CA ASN A 290 -6.85 -9.81 1.70
C ASN A 290 -6.00 -11.07 1.92
N ALA A 291 -5.72 -11.42 3.20
CA ALA A 291 -4.95 -12.62 3.54
C ALA A 291 -5.67 -13.89 3.08
N GLN A 292 -6.97 -14.02 3.36
CA GLN A 292 -7.76 -15.18 2.92
C GLN A 292 -7.75 -15.32 1.41
N TYR A 293 -7.86 -14.22 0.66
CA TYR A 293 -7.77 -14.26 -0.80
C TYR A 293 -6.44 -14.85 -1.29
N PHE A 294 -5.31 -14.45 -0.66
CA PHE A 294 -3.99 -14.98 -1.03
C PHE A 294 -3.82 -16.46 -0.68
N VAL A 295 -4.39 -16.90 0.44
CA VAL A 295 -4.42 -18.32 0.84
C VAL A 295 -5.28 -19.13 -0.14
N ASP A 296 -6.46 -18.66 -0.49
CA ASP A 296 -7.38 -19.34 -1.43
C ASP A 296 -6.77 -19.49 -2.83
N LYS A 297 -5.87 -18.58 -3.21
CA LYS A 297 -5.10 -18.65 -4.47
C LYS A 297 -3.84 -19.53 -4.37
N GLY A 298 -3.50 -20.01 -3.19
CA GLY A 298 -2.29 -20.78 -2.96
C GLY A 298 -1.00 -19.97 -3.02
N TYR A 299 -1.05 -18.65 -2.82
CA TYR A 299 0.13 -17.77 -2.84
C TYR A 299 0.83 -17.70 -1.49
N ALA A 300 0.12 -17.94 -0.40
CA ALA A 300 0.59 -17.72 0.96
C ALA A 300 -0.12 -18.64 1.96
N GLU A 301 0.43 -18.67 3.18
CA GLU A 301 -0.27 -19.16 4.38
C GLU A 301 -0.62 -17.99 5.30
N GLN A 302 -1.57 -18.22 6.24
CA GLN A 302 -1.89 -17.24 7.26
C GLN A 302 -1.97 -17.85 8.66
N LEU A 303 -1.59 -17.04 9.65
CA LEU A 303 -1.84 -17.27 11.07
C LEU A 303 -2.56 -16.07 11.66
N GLN A 304 -3.54 -16.28 12.53
CA GLN A 304 -4.12 -15.19 13.31
C GLN A 304 -3.13 -14.75 14.40
N GLU A 305 -3.24 -13.50 14.90
CA GLU A 305 -2.32 -13.00 15.94
C GLU A 305 -2.32 -13.87 17.21
N ASP A 306 -3.47 -14.40 17.59
CA ASP A 306 -3.62 -15.31 18.75
C ASP A 306 -3.09 -16.74 18.51
N GLN A 307 -2.84 -17.09 17.27
CA GLN A 307 -2.21 -18.35 16.86
C GLN A 307 -0.70 -18.22 16.68
N LEU A 308 -0.12 -17.03 16.79
CA LEU A 308 1.31 -16.79 16.63
C LEU A 308 2.08 -17.23 17.89
N THR A 309 2.25 -18.54 18.05
CA THR A 309 3.13 -19.17 19.05
C THR A 309 4.40 -19.69 18.39
N LEU A 310 5.47 -19.95 19.17
CA LEU A 310 6.71 -20.49 18.61
C LEU A 310 6.50 -21.84 17.90
N GLU A 311 5.63 -22.70 18.44
CA GLU A 311 5.30 -24.02 17.90
C GLU A 311 4.57 -23.89 16.55
N THR A 312 3.42 -23.21 16.50
CA THR A 312 2.63 -23.04 15.27
C THR A 312 3.41 -22.28 14.20
N PHE A 313 4.20 -21.30 14.61
CA PHE A 313 5.07 -20.54 13.70
C PHE A 313 6.09 -21.48 13.03
N ASN A 314 6.84 -22.25 13.83
CA ASN A 314 7.87 -23.14 13.29
C ASN A 314 7.28 -24.22 12.39
N GLU A 315 6.16 -24.85 12.79
CA GLU A 315 5.47 -25.83 11.96
C GLU A 315 5.06 -25.25 10.62
N THR A 316 4.44 -24.06 10.62
CA THR A 316 4.01 -23.38 9.41
C THR A 316 5.19 -23.00 8.51
N ILE A 317 6.24 -22.38 9.06
CA ILE A 317 7.42 -21.99 8.28
C ILE A 317 8.12 -23.19 7.66
N GLN A 318 8.32 -24.28 8.41
CA GLN A 318 8.98 -25.48 7.91
C GLN A 318 8.17 -26.14 6.78
N GLU A 319 6.84 -26.22 6.92
CA GLU A 319 5.98 -26.78 5.89
C GLU A 319 5.98 -25.89 4.62
N MET A 320 5.91 -24.57 4.77
CA MET A 320 6.00 -23.63 3.64
C MET A 320 7.34 -23.75 2.90
N LEU A 321 8.46 -23.81 3.63
CA LEU A 321 9.78 -23.96 3.02
C LEU A 321 9.91 -25.29 2.27
N LYS A 322 9.38 -26.39 2.83
CA LYS A 322 9.36 -27.69 2.20
C LYS A 322 8.50 -27.73 0.93
N GLN A 323 7.38 -27.02 0.93
CA GLN A 323 6.46 -26.94 -0.20
C GLN A 323 6.66 -25.69 -1.07
N SER A 324 7.78 -24.98 -0.93
CA SER A 324 8.01 -23.68 -1.56
C SER A 324 7.74 -23.65 -3.07
N GLN A 325 8.04 -24.74 -3.79
CA GLN A 325 7.77 -24.83 -5.23
C GLN A 325 6.28 -24.76 -5.58
N VAL A 326 5.39 -25.24 -4.71
CA VAL A 326 3.94 -25.18 -4.93
C VAL A 326 3.47 -23.73 -4.92
N TYR A 327 3.90 -22.96 -3.92
CA TYR A 327 3.59 -21.52 -3.81
C TYR A 327 4.19 -20.72 -4.97
N HIS A 328 5.47 -20.97 -5.31
CA HIS A 328 6.13 -20.30 -6.43
C HIS A 328 5.39 -20.54 -7.75
N GLN A 329 5.01 -21.78 -8.04
CA GLN A 329 4.24 -22.10 -9.24
C GLN A 329 2.85 -21.47 -9.28
N ALA A 330 2.19 -21.36 -8.12
CA ALA A 330 0.90 -20.68 -8.02
C ALA A 330 1.06 -19.17 -8.31
N MET A 331 2.06 -18.52 -7.70
CA MET A 331 2.34 -17.09 -7.91
C MET A 331 2.78 -16.79 -9.35
N GLU A 332 3.60 -17.64 -9.99
CA GLU A 332 4.02 -17.48 -11.38
C GLU A 332 2.87 -17.52 -12.38
N LYS A 333 1.81 -18.27 -12.07
CA LYS A 333 0.62 -18.37 -12.92
C LYS A 333 -0.36 -17.20 -12.70
N SER A 334 -0.06 -16.32 -11.77
CA SER A 334 -0.95 -15.20 -11.47
C SER A 334 -1.06 -14.22 -12.64
N THR A 335 -2.28 -13.77 -12.89
CA THR A 335 -2.61 -12.70 -13.85
C THR A 335 -3.05 -11.41 -13.15
N GLU A 336 -2.74 -11.29 -11.87
CA GLU A 336 -3.26 -10.21 -11.00
C GLU A 336 -2.34 -9.01 -10.91
N LEU A 337 -1.31 -8.96 -11.75
CA LEU A 337 -0.37 -7.84 -11.84
C LEU A 337 -0.55 -7.09 -13.15
N LEU A 338 -0.53 -5.76 -13.06
CA LEU A 338 -0.55 -4.89 -14.23
C LEU A 338 0.68 -3.98 -14.21
N SER A 339 1.31 -3.79 -15.37
CA SER A 339 2.43 -2.86 -15.47
C SER A 339 1.97 -1.41 -15.26
N LEU A 340 2.84 -0.56 -14.73
CA LEU A 340 2.57 0.87 -14.60
C LEU A 340 2.26 1.52 -15.95
N ALA A 341 2.97 1.08 -17.02
CA ALA A 341 2.78 1.61 -18.37
C ALA A 341 1.39 1.26 -18.91
N ASP A 342 0.93 0.02 -18.72
CA ASP A 342 -0.40 -0.41 -19.15
C ASP A 342 -1.51 0.30 -18.39
N PHE A 343 -1.35 0.44 -17.06
CA PHE A 343 -2.31 1.20 -16.26
C PHE A 343 -2.37 2.67 -16.67
N TYR A 344 -1.21 3.29 -16.89
CA TYR A 344 -1.14 4.67 -17.37
C TYR A 344 -1.83 4.82 -18.74
N GLY A 345 -1.58 3.91 -19.67
CA GLY A 345 -2.23 3.88 -21.00
C GLY A 345 -3.75 3.73 -20.89
N LEU A 346 -4.23 2.85 -20.01
CA LEU A 346 -5.65 2.66 -19.72
C LEU A 346 -6.29 3.95 -19.18
N LEU A 347 -5.63 4.59 -18.21
CA LEU A 347 -6.10 5.85 -17.61
C LEU A 347 -6.16 6.98 -18.65
N GLN A 348 -5.13 7.12 -19.50
CA GLN A 348 -5.11 8.12 -20.58
C GLN A 348 -6.25 7.89 -21.59
N LYS A 349 -6.53 6.64 -21.95
CA LYS A 349 -7.65 6.27 -22.82
C LYS A 349 -9.00 6.68 -22.24
N ASP A 350 -9.21 6.42 -20.94
CA ASP A 350 -10.45 6.77 -20.24
C ASP A 350 -10.61 8.29 -20.11
N ILE A 351 -9.51 9.02 -19.83
CA ILE A 351 -9.51 10.50 -19.81
C ILE A 351 -9.91 11.07 -21.17
N SER A 352 -9.43 10.48 -22.24
CA SER A 352 -9.71 10.95 -23.62
C SER A 352 -11.18 10.73 -23.99
N LYS A 353 -11.75 9.55 -23.69
CA LYS A 353 -13.17 9.24 -23.93
C LYS A 353 -14.12 10.16 -23.17
N GLY A 354 -13.83 10.43 -21.87
CA GLY A 354 -14.66 11.32 -21.08
C GLY A 354 -14.73 12.77 -21.59
N LYS A 355 -13.78 13.18 -22.45
CA LYS A 355 -13.83 14.49 -23.14
C LYS A 355 -14.75 14.50 -24.35
N ASP A 356 -14.85 13.39 -25.05
CA ASP A 356 -15.70 13.27 -26.24
C ASP A 356 -17.17 13.18 -25.84
N ASP A 357 -17.49 12.43 -24.78
CA ASP A 357 -18.85 12.33 -24.21
C ASP A 357 -19.34 13.63 -23.54
N GLY A 358 -18.44 14.48 -23.06
CA GLY A 358 -18.77 15.79 -22.46
C GLY A 358 -18.95 16.93 -23.45
N ARG A 359 -18.77 16.68 -24.76
CA ARG A 359 -18.97 17.67 -25.86
C ARG A 359 -20.28 17.50 -26.62
N GLN A 360 -21.08 16.50 -26.24
CA GLN A 360 -22.48 16.35 -26.68
C GLN A 360 -23.42 16.91 -25.60
#